data_e718b67b876cd948e9fa41f2bfa42dcc
#
_entry.id   e718b67b876cd948e9fa41f2bfa42dcc
#
_cell.length_a   1.000
_cell.length_b   1.000
_cell.length_c   1.000
_cell.angle_alpha   90.00
_cell.angle_beta   90.00
_cell.angle_gamma   90.00
#
_symmetry.space_group_name_H-M   'P 1'
#
loop_
_entity.id
_entity.type
_entity.pdbx_description
1 polymer ?
#
loop_
_entity_poly.entity_id
_entity_poly.type
_entity_poly.pdbx_seq_one_letter_code
_entity_poly.pdbx_strand_id
1 'polypeptide(L)'
;MLFRSGTPKQDRWLKVETTLSELAEVYRDTSPQIINISESRTDAPLRAEDGKPAARYVFMRRVHSRDKRPHCVISIYLDERIFRKHPKRFRKETVIPILMDMRDPAISSARRTLTIGTADLEAAKLLHVPLNSAVAEVRRVFTTTDRTVIYLGEVTYRGDFVRIDMDLRP
;
A
#
# COMPACT_ATOMS: atom_id res chain seq x y z
N MET A 1 5.33 0.07 -45.05
CA MET A 1 5.65 0.40 -43.68
C MET A 1 4.42 0.12 -42.82
N LEU A 2 4.39 -1.00 -42.17
CA LEU A 2 3.25 -1.41 -41.34
C LEU A 2 3.39 -0.74 -39.98
N PHE A 3 2.64 0.32 -39.76
CA PHE A 3 2.40 0.81 -38.41
C PHE A 3 1.57 -0.26 -37.69
N ARG A 4 2.18 -1.01 -36.78
CA ARG A 4 1.43 -1.73 -35.77
C ARG A 4 0.70 -0.67 -34.93
N SER A 5 -0.59 -0.54 -35.18
CA SER A 5 -1.49 0.08 -34.23
C SER A 5 -1.40 -0.76 -32.95
N GLY A 6 -0.44 -0.42 -32.06
CA GLY A 6 -0.44 -0.95 -30.71
C GLY A 6 -1.77 -0.54 -30.11
N THR A 7 -2.58 -1.50 -29.67
CA THR A 7 -3.66 -1.25 -28.72
C THR A 7 -3.12 -0.25 -27.70
N PRO A 8 -3.83 0.85 -27.40
CA PRO A 8 -3.39 1.78 -26.36
C PRO A 8 -3.01 0.92 -25.17
N LYS A 9 -1.82 1.11 -24.60
CA LYS A 9 -1.44 0.51 -23.33
C LYS A 9 -2.33 1.14 -22.28
N GLN A 10 -3.60 0.72 -22.30
CA GLN A 10 -4.60 1.17 -21.37
C GLN A 10 -4.15 0.74 -19.97
N ASP A 11 -3.84 1.74 -19.18
CA ASP A 11 -3.92 1.75 -17.74
C ASP A 11 -3.15 0.67 -16.95
N ARG A 12 -1.90 0.41 -17.36
CA ARG A 12 -0.99 -0.32 -16.47
C ARG A 12 -0.44 0.56 -15.34
N TRP A 13 -0.66 1.87 -15.44
CA TRP A 13 -0.11 2.83 -14.49
C TRP A 13 -0.97 2.94 -13.24
N LEU A 14 -0.34 2.83 -12.07
CA LEU A 14 -0.90 3.30 -10.81
C LEU A 14 -0.75 4.81 -10.77
N LYS A 15 -1.86 5.55 -10.87
CA LYS A 15 -1.86 6.98 -10.56
C LYS A 15 -1.55 7.15 -9.08
N VAL A 16 -0.69 8.11 -8.76
CA VAL A 16 -0.51 8.52 -7.38
C VAL A 16 -1.69 9.40 -6.99
N GLU A 17 -2.57 8.82 -6.20
CA GLU A 17 -3.82 9.44 -5.79
C GLU A 17 -3.58 10.59 -4.81
N THR A 18 -4.37 11.64 -4.88
CA THR A 18 -4.25 12.83 -4.03
C THR A 18 -5.12 12.77 -2.79
N THR A 19 -6.17 11.95 -2.81
CA THR A 19 -7.08 11.75 -1.67
C THR A 19 -7.07 10.32 -1.17
N LEU A 20 -7.46 10.14 0.09
CA LEU A 20 -7.59 8.82 0.71
C LEU A 20 -8.72 7.99 0.06
N SER A 21 -9.80 8.65 -0.37
CA SER A 21 -10.92 7.99 -1.05
C SER A 21 -10.50 7.43 -2.41
N GLU A 22 -9.76 8.20 -3.21
CA GLU A 22 -9.20 7.74 -4.49
C GLU A 22 -8.25 6.55 -4.28
N LEU A 23 -7.39 6.63 -3.27
CA LEU A 23 -6.49 5.54 -2.91
C LEU A 23 -7.27 4.26 -2.56
N ALA A 24 -8.36 4.37 -1.81
CA ALA A 24 -9.22 3.23 -1.48
C ALA A 24 -9.83 2.59 -2.75
N GLU A 25 -10.32 3.41 -3.70
CA GLU A 25 -10.88 2.90 -4.96
C GLU A 25 -9.85 2.13 -5.78
N VAL A 26 -8.61 2.61 -5.88
CA VAL A 26 -7.52 1.90 -6.58
C VAL A 26 -7.31 0.49 -6.03
N TYR A 27 -7.43 0.32 -4.71
CA TYR A 27 -7.23 -0.98 -4.06
C TYR A 27 -8.44 -1.91 -4.12
N ARG A 28 -9.65 -1.43 -4.45
CA ARG A 28 -10.85 -2.30 -4.54
C ARG A 28 -10.73 -3.38 -5.62
N ASP A 29 -10.07 -3.07 -6.73
CA ASP A 29 -9.86 -4.02 -7.85
C ASP A 29 -8.54 -4.80 -7.73
N THR A 30 -7.92 -4.79 -6.57
CA THR A 30 -6.63 -5.44 -6.33
C THR A 30 -6.83 -6.75 -5.59
N SER A 31 -6.16 -7.82 -6.05
CA SER A 31 -6.16 -9.12 -5.38
C SER A 31 -4.94 -9.24 -4.47
N PRO A 32 -5.13 -9.26 -3.14
CA PRO A 32 -4.03 -9.47 -2.21
C PRO A 32 -3.74 -10.95 -2.01
N GLN A 33 -2.45 -11.30 -1.98
CA GLN A 33 -1.96 -12.60 -1.56
C GLN A 33 -1.12 -12.43 -0.29
N ILE A 34 -1.54 -13.03 0.81
CA ILE A 34 -0.78 -12.99 2.06
C ILE A 34 0.41 -13.94 1.94
N ILE A 35 1.61 -13.42 2.20
CA ILE A 35 2.85 -14.19 2.30
C ILE A 35 3.13 -14.54 3.76
N ASN A 36 2.94 -13.57 4.66
CA ASN A 36 3.15 -13.73 6.09
C ASN A 36 2.16 -12.88 6.88
N ILE A 37 1.73 -13.40 8.02
CA ILE A 37 0.92 -12.68 9.01
C ILE A 37 1.42 -13.01 10.42
N SER A 38 1.55 -12.01 11.27
CA SER A 38 1.97 -12.14 12.66
C SER A 38 1.19 -11.16 13.53
N GLU A 39 0.58 -11.68 14.58
CA GLU A 39 -0.23 -10.89 15.52
C GLU A 39 0.62 -10.42 16.71
N SER A 40 0.07 -9.48 17.47
CA SER A 40 0.64 -8.97 18.72
C SER A 40 2.06 -8.40 18.60
N ARG A 41 2.37 -7.76 17.46
CA ARG A 41 3.65 -7.09 17.23
C ARG A 41 3.71 -5.74 17.95
N THR A 42 4.89 -5.42 18.49
CA THR A 42 5.19 -4.13 19.14
C THR A 42 6.32 -3.38 18.47
N ASP A 43 6.88 -3.94 17.40
CA ASP A 43 8.07 -3.49 16.70
C ASP A 43 7.78 -2.82 15.34
N ALA A 44 6.60 -2.22 15.19
CA ALA A 44 6.31 -1.42 14.00
C ALA A 44 7.38 -0.32 13.83
N PRO A 45 7.98 -0.17 12.63
CA PRO A 45 9.09 0.77 12.40
C PRO A 45 8.59 2.22 12.28
N LEU A 46 7.99 2.72 13.36
CA LEU A 46 7.49 4.08 13.44
C LEU A 46 8.64 5.07 13.64
N ARG A 47 8.47 6.25 13.08
CA ARG A 47 9.34 7.41 13.27
C ARG A 47 8.72 8.34 14.30
N ALA A 48 9.52 9.18 14.93
CA ALA A 48 9.05 10.14 15.94
C ALA A 48 7.93 11.06 15.43
N GLU A 49 8.00 11.45 14.13
CA GLU A 49 7.02 12.32 13.49
C GLU A 49 5.70 11.62 13.11
N ASP A 50 5.64 10.29 13.12
CA ASP A 50 4.44 9.54 12.69
C ASP A 50 3.27 9.68 13.67
N GLY A 51 3.57 9.73 14.95
CA GLY A 51 2.58 9.78 16.01
C GLY A 51 2.87 8.76 17.10
N LYS A 52 1.86 8.48 17.92
CA LYS A 52 1.96 7.51 19.02
C LYS A 52 1.73 6.09 18.49
N PRO A 53 2.51 5.11 18.95
CA PRO A 53 2.23 3.71 18.61
C PRO A 53 0.91 3.26 19.22
N ALA A 54 0.18 2.37 18.52
CA ALA A 54 -0.85 1.55 19.13
C ALA A 54 -0.21 0.53 20.08
N ALA A 55 -0.99 -0.04 21.00
CA ALA A 55 -0.48 -1.01 21.96
C ALA A 55 0.13 -2.24 21.27
N ARG A 56 -0.50 -2.72 20.22
CA ARG A 56 -0.06 -3.87 19.40
C ARG A 56 -0.53 -3.73 17.98
N TYR A 57 0.20 -4.36 17.08
CA TYR A 57 -0.12 -4.42 15.65
C TYR A 57 -0.24 -5.86 15.17
N VAL A 58 -1.07 -6.04 14.15
CA VAL A 58 -1.01 -7.21 13.28
C VAL A 58 -0.15 -6.85 12.09
N PHE A 59 0.94 -7.57 11.90
CA PHE A 59 1.79 -7.47 10.73
C PHE A 59 1.26 -8.37 9.61
N MET A 60 1.19 -7.84 8.40
CA MET A 60 0.82 -8.60 7.21
C MET A 60 1.75 -8.23 6.06
N ARG A 61 2.42 -9.23 5.49
CA ARG A 61 3.18 -9.07 4.26
C ARG A 61 2.38 -9.66 3.11
N ARG A 62 2.20 -8.89 2.06
CA ARG A 62 1.34 -9.25 0.92
C ARG A 62 1.99 -8.90 -0.40
N VAL A 63 1.64 -9.66 -1.44
CA VAL A 63 1.78 -9.26 -2.84
C VAL A 63 0.42 -8.87 -3.37
N HIS A 64 0.33 -7.73 -3.99
CA HIS A 64 -0.87 -7.31 -4.71
C HIS A 64 -0.66 -7.50 -6.20
N SER A 65 -1.66 -8.07 -6.86
CA SER A 65 -1.66 -8.33 -8.30
C SER A 65 -2.87 -7.67 -8.96
N ARG A 66 -2.70 -7.28 -10.22
CA ARG A 66 -3.75 -6.85 -11.12
C ARG A 66 -3.59 -7.62 -12.41
N ASP A 67 -4.68 -8.17 -12.95
CA ASP A 67 -4.65 -9.01 -14.15
C ASP A 67 -3.58 -10.13 -14.06
N LYS A 68 -3.51 -10.79 -12.91
CA LYS A 68 -2.55 -11.87 -12.58
C LYS A 68 -1.07 -11.43 -12.60
N ARG A 69 -0.78 -10.14 -12.63
CA ARG A 69 0.58 -9.60 -12.62
C ARG A 69 0.86 -8.94 -11.27
N PRO A 70 1.89 -9.38 -10.54
CA PRO A 70 2.32 -8.70 -9.32
C PRO A 70 2.73 -7.26 -9.63
N HIS A 71 2.22 -6.30 -8.87
CA HIS A 71 2.58 -4.90 -9.06
C HIS A 71 3.16 -4.25 -7.81
N CYS A 72 2.88 -4.77 -6.63
CA CYS A 72 3.54 -4.33 -5.42
C CYS A 72 3.67 -5.41 -4.35
N VAL A 73 4.67 -5.24 -3.51
CA VAL A 73 4.84 -5.95 -2.24
C VAL A 73 4.58 -4.94 -1.14
N ILE A 74 3.77 -5.30 -0.17
CA ILE A 74 3.42 -4.41 0.93
C ILE A 74 3.61 -5.09 2.28
N SER A 75 4.25 -4.37 3.21
CA SER A 75 4.29 -4.70 4.64
C SER A 75 3.33 -3.76 5.36
N ILE A 76 2.35 -4.32 6.05
CA ILE A 76 1.31 -3.58 6.79
C ILE A 76 1.45 -3.87 8.27
N TYR A 77 1.42 -2.82 9.07
CA TYR A 77 1.19 -2.86 10.52
C TYR A 77 -0.15 -2.20 10.80
N LEU A 78 -1.14 -3.01 11.17
CA LEU A 78 -2.50 -2.57 11.45
C LEU A 78 -2.76 -2.68 12.96
N ASP A 79 -3.30 -1.64 13.59
CA ASP A 79 -3.72 -1.70 15.00
C ASP A 79 -4.55 -2.96 15.25
N GLU A 80 -4.10 -3.78 16.20
CA GLU A 80 -4.71 -5.08 16.48
C GLU A 80 -6.17 -4.97 16.91
N ARG A 81 -6.55 -3.89 17.59
CA ARG A 81 -7.95 -3.64 17.99
C ARG A 81 -8.85 -3.46 16.76
N ILE A 82 -8.34 -2.80 15.72
CA ILE A 82 -9.04 -2.63 14.44
C ILE A 82 -9.13 -3.97 13.71
N PHE A 83 -8.00 -4.69 13.62
CA PHE A 83 -7.97 -6.00 12.97
C PHE A 83 -9.01 -6.96 13.57
N ARG A 84 -9.15 -6.98 14.89
CA ARG A 84 -10.09 -7.85 15.61
C ARG A 84 -11.56 -7.56 15.31
N LYS A 85 -11.92 -6.39 14.78
CA LYS A 85 -13.29 -6.08 14.38
C LYS A 85 -13.74 -6.88 13.16
N HIS A 86 -12.84 -7.10 12.20
CA HIS A 86 -13.12 -7.80 10.95
C HIS A 86 -11.96 -8.71 10.50
N PRO A 87 -11.50 -9.68 11.31
CA PRO A 87 -10.26 -10.42 11.03
C PRO A 87 -10.34 -11.24 9.74
N LYS A 88 -11.51 -11.76 9.39
CA LYS A 88 -11.70 -12.51 8.13
C LYS A 88 -11.57 -11.61 6.90
N ARG A 89 -12.11 -10.39 6.97
CA ARG A 89 -12.00 -9.42 5.88
C ARG A 89 -10.56 -8.97 5.70
N PHE A 90 -9.89 -8.57 6.77
CA PHE A 90 -8.50 -8.14 6.72
C PHE A 90 -7.53 -9.22 6.21
N ARG A 91 -7.87 -10.50 6.33
CA ARG A 91 -7.09 -11.60 5.76
C ARG A 91 -7.32 -11.82 4.26
N LYS A 92 -8.45 -11.39 3.71
CA LYS A 92 -8.85 -11.68 2.32
C LYS A 92 -8.88 -10.46 1.42
N GLU A 93 -9.20 -9.31 1.97
CA GLU A 93 -9.41 -8.06 1.22
C GLU A 93 -8.25 -7.09 1.45
N THR A 94 -8.15 -6.07 0.63
CA THR A 94 -7.21 -4.96 0.84
C THR A 94 -7.61 -4.13 2.05
N VAL A 95 -6.63 -3.68 2.83
CA VAL A 95 -6.86 -3.06 4.15
C VAL A 95 -7.48 -1.66 4.04
N ILE A 96 -7.00 -0.83 3.13
CA ILE A 96 -7.39 0.59 3.05
C ILE A 96 -8.89 0.76 2.79
N PRO A 97 -9.53 0.06 1.83
CA PRO A 97 -10.98 0.14 1.66
C PRO A 97 -11.77 -0.23 2.91
N ILE A 98 -11.34 -1.26 3.64
CA ILE A 98 -12.01 -1.67 4.88
C ILE A 98 -11.92 -0.54 5.93
N LEU A 99 -10.73 0.07 6.10
CA LEU A 99 -10.54 1.18 7.02
C LEU A 99 -11.43 2.37 6.69
N MET A 100 -11.58 2.68 5.40
CA MET A 100 -12.45 3.77 4.94
C MET A 100 -13.92 3.49 5.21
N ASP A 101 -14.35 2.25 5.09
CA ASP A 101 -15.74 1.84 5.33
C ASP A 101 -16.09 1.81 6.84
N MET A 102 -15.10 1.60 7.71
CA MET A 102 -15.26 1.44 9.17
C MET A 102 -15.40 2.78 9.84
N ARG A 103 -15.67 3.82 9.59
CA ARG A 103 -15.87 5.11 10.29
C ARG A 103 -15.41 5.23 11.76
N ASP A 104 -15.17 4.14 12.46
CA ASP A 104 -14.69 4.10 13.86
C ASP A 104 -13.59 3.03 14.03
N PRO A 105 -12.34 3.46 14.38
CA PRO A 105 -11.93 4.85 14.58
C PRO A 105 -11.81 5.61 13.25
N ALA A 106 -12.17 6.89 13.26
CA ALA A 106 -12.01 7.74 12.09
C ALA A 106 -10.53 8.04 11.84
N ILE A 107 -10.13 8.01 10.56
CA ILE A 107 -8.81 8.46 10.14
C ILE A 107 -8.81 9.99 10.16
N SER A 108 -7.97 10.58 11.02
CA SER A 108 -7.81 12.02 11.13
C SER A 108 -6.73 12.56 10.20
N SER A 109 -5.65 11.80 10.00
CA SER A 109 -4.55 12.17 9.11
C SER A 109 -4.05 10.96 8.34
N ALA A 110 -3.77 11.18 7.07
CA ALA A 110 -3.13 10.21 6.19
C ALA A 110 -1.95 10.88 5.49
N ARG A 111 -0.75 10.38 5.77
CA ARG A 111 0.50 10.87 5.18
C ARG A 111 1.09 9.81 4.26
N ARG A 112 1.58 10.24 3.12
CA ARG A 112 2.28 9.39 2.17
C ARG A 112 3.61 10.00 1.77
N THR A 113 4.64 9.18 1.74
CA THR A 113 5.96 9.55 1.22
C THR A 113 6.32 8.56 0.11
N LEU A 114 6.80 9.07 -1.01
CA LEU A 114 7.27 8.28 -2.14
C LEU A 114 8.75 8.59 -2.40
N THR A 115 9.54 7.54 -2.52
CA THR A 115 10.95 7.62 -2.94
C THR A 115 11.21 6.62 -4.07
N ILE A 116 12.25 6.84 -4.84
CA ILE A 116 12.68 5.92 -5.89
C ILE A 116 13.85 5.11 -5.38
N GLY A 117 13.80 3.81 -5.63
CA GLY A 117 14.84 2.87 -5.23
C GLY A 117 15.07 1.80 -6.29
N THR A 118 15.75 0.74 -5.89
CA THR A 118 16.02 -0.43 -6.73
C THR A 118 15.55 -1.70 -6.03
N ALA A 119 15.07 -2.68 -6.81
CA ALA A 119 14.58 -3.95 -6.30
C ALA A 119 15.73 -4.76 -5.70
N ASP A 120 15.60 -5.13 -4.42
CA ASP A 120 16.42 -6.16 -3.80
C ASP A 120 16.02 -7.56 -4.29
N LEU A 121 16.71 -8.58 -3.80
CA LEU A 121 16.49 -9.96 -4.26
C LEU A 121 15.05 -10.44 -3.94
N GLU A 122 14.50 -10.10 -2.79
CA GLU A 122 13.15 -10.50 -2.41
C GLU A 122 12.11 -9.78 -3.27
N ALA A 123 12.21 -8.46 -3.39
CA ALA A 123 11.30 -7.66 -4.23
C ALA A 123 11.37 -8.10 -5.69
N ALA A 124 12.57 -8.36 -6.22
CA ALA A 124 12.76 -8.84 -7.58
C ALA A 124 12.01 -10.16 -7.84
N LYS A 125 12.12 -11.12 -6.92
CA LYS A 125 11.41 -12.41 -7.00
C LYS A 125 9.90 -12.23 -6.90
N LEU A 126 9.42 -11.48 -5.94
CA LEU A 126 7.99 -11.32 -5.68
C LEU A 126 7.28 -10.48 -6.76
N LEU A 127 7.97 -9.51 -7.33
CA LEU A 127 7.44 -8.62 -8.37
C LEU A 127 7.70 -9.13 -9.79
N HIS A 128 8.43 -10.23 -9.95
CA HIS A 128 8.84 -10.78 -11.24
C HIS A 128 9.59 -9.76 -12.11
N VAL A 129 10.56 -9.09 -11.52
CA VAL A 129 11.43 -8.11 -12.19
C VAL A 129 12.90 -8.50 -11.99
N PRO A 130 13.80 -8.05 -12.88
CA PRO A 130 15.23 -8.24 -12.66
C PRO A 130 15.71 -7.57 -11.38
N LEU A 131 16.77 -8.12 -10.77
CA LEU A 131 17.47 -7.50 -9.65
C LEU A 131 17.89 -6.07 -10.04
N ASN A 132 17.82 -5.14 -9.09
CA ASN A 132 18.13 -3.73 -9.29
C ASN A 132 17.21 -2.98 -10.27
N SER A 133 16.07 -3.56 -10.68
CA SER A 133 15.05 -2.81 -11.41
C SER A 133 14.58 -1.61 -10.60
N ALA A 134 14.22 -0.51 -11.29
CA ALA A 134 13.64 0.65 -10.64
C ALA A 134 12.33 0.29 -9.94
N VAL A 135 12.18 0.73 -8.70
CA VAL A 135 10.96 0.60 -7.88
C VAL A 135 10.60 1.94 -7.26
N ALA A 136 9.33 2.11 -6.97
CA ALA A 136 8.87 3.21 -6.13
C ALA A 136 8.56 2.68 -4.73
N GLU A 137 9.22 3.25 -3.73
CA GLU A 137 9.01 2.94 -2.32
C GLU A 137 8.01 3.94 -1.75
N VAL A 138 6.88 3.44 -1.26
CA VAL A 138 5.83 4.28 -0.71
C VAL A 138 5.58 3.90 0.74
N ARG A 139 5.62 4.89 1.61
CA ARG A 139 5.32 4.75 3.03
C ARG A 139 4.04 5.52 3.35
N ARG A 140 3.07 4.87 3.99
CA ARG A 140 1.79 5.47 4.40
C ARG A 140 1.58 5.32 5.88
N VAL A 141 1.19 6.41 6.52
CA VAL A 141 0.90 6.46 7.96
C VAL A 141 -0.48 7.07 8.15
N PHE A 142 -1.38 6.35 8.81
CA PHE A 142 -2.72 6.86 9.15
C PHE A 142 -2.86 6.97 10.64
N THR A 143 -3.34 8.11 11.10
CA THR A 143 -3.52 8.39 12.53
C THR A 143 -4.96 8.79 12.84
N THR A 144 -5.34 8.54 14.08
CA THR A 144 -6.58 9.03 14.67
C THR A 144 -6.39 10.44 15.26
N THR A 145 -7.46 11.04 15.77
CA THR A 145 -7.46 12.42 16.33
C THR A 145 -6.46 12.59 17.48
N ASP A 146 -6.25 11.56 18.30
CA ASP A 146 -5.27 11.57 19.38
C ASP A 146 -3.84 11.26 18.92
N ARG A 147 -3.62 11.22 17.60
CA ARG A 147 -2.35 10.89 16.94
C ARG A 147 -1.86 9.46 17.13
N THR A 148 -2.72 8.52 17.48
CA THR A 148 -2.37 7.10 17.46
C THR A 148 -2.23 6.61 16.04
N VAL A 149 -1.10 5.98 15.71
CA VAL A 149 -0.87 5.35 14.41
C VAL A 149 -1.64 4.05 14.36
N ILE A 150 -2.69 4.01 13.56
CA ILE A 150 -3.54 2.83 13.38
C ILE A 150 -3.13 1.98 12.17
N TYR A 151 -2.39 2.58 11.24
CA TYR A 151 -1.93 1.90 10.03
C TYR A 151 -0.56 2.46 9.62
N LEU A 152 0.39 1.56 9.41
CA LEU A 152 1.63 1.82 8.71
C LEU A 152 1.73 0.84 7.55
N GLY A 153 1.86 1.34 6.34
CA GLY A 153 2.09 0.56 5.12
C GLY A 153 3.41 0.96 4.47
N GLU A 154 4.26 -0.03 4.24
CA GLU A 154 5.51 0.12 3.46
C GLU A 154 5.36 -0.70 2.18
N VAL A 155 5.39 -0.03 1.04
CA VAL A 155 5.02 -0.61 -0.26
C VAL A 155 6.16 -0.43 -1.23
N THR A 156 6.56 -1.53 -1.87
CA THR A 156 7.49 -1.52 -3.01
C THR A 156 6.70 -1.80 -4.28
N TYR A 157 6.56 -0.79 -5.14
CA TYR A 157 5.92 -0.91 -6.45
C TYR A 157 6.94 -1.15 -7.55
N ARG A 158 6.57 -1.96 -8.53
CA ARG A 158 7.31 -1.99 -9.80
C ARG A 158 7.35 -0.57 -10.39
N GLY A 159 8.53 -0.10 -10.76
CA GLY A 159 8.70 1.25 -11.32
C GLY A 159 7.97 1.45 -12.64
N ASP A 160 7.75 0.39 -13.41
CA ASP A 160 7.00 0.43 -14.68
C ASP A 160 5.47 0.46 -14.50
N PHE A 161 4.98 0.50 -13.24
CA PHE A 161 3.56 0.66 -12.91
C PHE A 161 3.21 2.01 -12.29
N VAL A 162 4.20 2.80 -11.88
CA VAL A 162 3.97 4.07 -11.18
C VAL A 162 4.09 5.24 -12.13
N ARG A 163 3.06 6.06 -12.17
CA ARG A 163 3.01 7.34 -12.87
C ARG A 163 2.45 8.41 -11.96
N ILE A 164 3.06 9.58 -11.95
CA ILE A 164 2.61 10.74 -11.19
C ILE A 164 2.21 11.82 -12.19
N ASP A 165 0.95 12.19 -12.17
CA ASP A 165 0.42 13.34 -12.90
C ASP A 165 -0.02 14.40 -11.90
N MET A 166 0.47 15.61 -12.04
CA MET A 166 0.12 16.74 -11.18
C MET A 166 -0.23 17.96 -12.03
N ASP A 167 -1.36 18.56 -11.74
CA ASP A 167 -1.72 19.86 -12.30
C ASP A 167 -1.07 20.96 -11.46
N LEU A 168 -0.09 21.63 -12.05
CA LEU A 168 0.56 22.77 -11.41
C LEU A 168 -0.27 24.02 -11.67
N ARG A 169 -0.79 24.61 -10.62
CA ARG A 169 -1.50 25.91 -10.71
C ARG A 169 -0.50 27.04 -10.57
N PRO A 170 -0.65 28.12 -11.37
CA PRO A 170 0.18 29.32 -11.26
C PRO A 170 -0.02 30.03 -9.91
#